data_0dfbc09eb0fd565853189eda350b3ce9
#
_entry.id   0dfbc09eb0fd565853189eda350b3ce9
#
_cell.length_a   1.000
_cell.length_b   1.000
_cell.length_c   1.000
_cell.angle_alpha   90.00
_cell.angle_beta   90.00
_cell.angle_gamma   90.00
#
_symmetry.space_group_name_H-M   'P 1'
#
loop_
_entity.id
_entity.type
_entity.pdbx_description
1 polymer ?
#
loop_
_entity_poly.entity_id
_entity_poly.type
_entity_poly.pdbx_seq_one_letter_code
_entity_poly.pdbx_strand_id
1 'polypeptide(L)'
;MLAFSQLIAELGSELKGSLLESSFGLSTIELEEDLEEGQIICGSSAAKQHGIEVSCQESIIKTIFLYGQSIHGFESYLGALPSGLCFSAAPDTVRSVLGKPTKCGPPLSDSILGSYGPWDRYDFTDYCLHFQYAIGGDNIAMVTLMHGHPASIS
;
A
#
# COMPACT_ATOMS: atom_id res chain seq x y z
N MET A 1 10.60 15.29 -0.23
CA MET A 1 10.02 13.98 -0.66
C MET A 1 10.48 12.90 0.31
N LEU A 2 9.55 12.06 0.78
CA LEU A 2 9.90 10.94 1.65
C LEU A 2 10.60 9.85 0.86
N ALA A 3 11.68 9.31 1.41
CA ALA A 3 12.30 8.11 0.87
C ALA A 3 11.39 6.90 1.14
N PHE A 4 11.50 5.87 0.31
CA PHE A 4 10.68 4.66 0.52
C PHE A 4 10.97 4.00 1.87
N SER A 5 12.23 4.03 2.32
CA SER A 5 12.61 3.52 3.64
C SER A 5 11.91 4.25 4.80
N GLN A 6 11.57 5.52 4.61
CA GLN A 6 10.82 6.28 5.62
C GLN A 6 9.37 5.80 5.70
N LEU A 7 8.77 5.40 4.58
CA LEU A 7 7.43 4.80 4.58
C LEU A 7 7.46 3.47 5.33
N ILE A 8 8.46 2.63 5.08
CA ILE A 8 8.62 1.36 5.79
C ILE A 8 8.74 1.60 7.31
N ALA A 9 9.52 2.60 7.70
CA ALA A 9 9.72 2.93 9.11
C ALA A 9 8.44 3.42 9.81
N GLU A 10 7.47 3.96 9.06
CA GLU A 10 6.20 4.40 9.62
C GLU A 10 5.23 3.25 9.91
N LEU A 11 5.41 2.10 9.27
CA LEU A 11 4.58 0.92 9.56
C LEU A 11 4.75 0.50 11.02
N GLY A 12 3.64 0.28 11.70
CA GLY A 12 3.65 -0.09 13.11
C GLY A 12 3.73 1.09 14.07
N SER A 13 3.83 2.32 13.56
CA SER A 13 3.85 3.54 14.35
C SER A 13 2.47 4.18 14.43
N GLU A 14 2.27 5.08 15.40
CA GLU A 14 1.05 5.85 15.46
C GLU A 14 0.97 6.84 14.29
N LEU A 15 -0.22 7.02 13.73
CA LEU A 15 -0.43 8.00 12.67
C LEU A 15 -0.24 9.41 13.18
N LYS A 16 -0.73 9.70 14.39
CA LYS A 16 -0.55 11.01 15.01
C LYS A 16 0.92 11.24 15.31
N GLY A 17 1.45 12.35 14.83
CA GLY A 17 2.86 12.70 14.98
C GLY A 17 3.78 12.04 13.96
N SER A 18 3.24 11.25 13.03
CA SER A 18 4.02 10.59 12.00
C SER A 18 4.40 11.52 10.85
N LEU A 19 5.36 11.08 10.04
CA LEU A 19 5.72 11.79 8.81
C LEU A 19 4.55 11.77 7.82
N LEU A 20 3.70 10.76 7.86
CA LEU A 20 2.54 10.67 6.98
C LEU A 20 1.50 11.74 7.31
N GLU A 21 1.29 12.01 8.60
CA GLU A 21 0.42 13.10 9.02
C GLU A 21 0.97 14.45 8.58
N SER A 22 2.23 14.72 8.85
CA SER A 22 2.84 16.03 8.56
C SER A 22 3.05 16.26 7.06
N SER A 23 3.39 15.22 6.31
CA SER A 23 3.70 15.34 4.87
C SER A 23 2.47 15.34 3.98
N PHE A 24 1.42 14.61 4.35
CA PHE A 24 0.26 14.38 3.50
C PHE A 24 -1.07 14.84 4.11
N GLY A 25 -1.05 15.32 5.35
CA GLY A 25 -2.29 15.72 6.03
C GLY A 25 -3.17 14.54 6.44
N LEU A 26 -2.64 13.34 6.50
CA LEU A 26 -3.39 12.17 6.94
C LEU A 26 -3.68 12.27 8.43
N SER A 27 -4.90 11.94 8.82
CA SER A 27 -5.31 12.09 10.21
C SER A 27 -6.22 10.95 10.66
N THR A 28 -6.34 10.79 11.97
CA THR A 28 -7.18 9.76 12.58
C THR A 28 -8.66 10.12 12.66
N ILE A 29 -9.06 11.28 12.14
CA ILE A 29 -10.43 11.80 12.26
C ILE A 29 -11.46 10.90 11.53
N GLU A 30 -11.02 10.19 10.50
CA GLU A 30 -11.89 9.32 9.70
C GLU A 30 -11.87 7.86 10.15
N LEU A 31 -11.34 7.58 11.35
CA LEU A 31 -11.32 6.22 11.87
C LEU A 31 -12.74 5.77 12.20
N GLU A 32 -13.13 4.63 11.62
CA GLU A 32 -14.37 3.97 11.98
C GLU A 32 -14.16 3.21 13.29
N GLU A 33 -15.04 3.46 14.25
CA GLU A 33 -15.08 2.69 15.48
C GLU A 33 -16.03 1.51 15.30
N ASP A 34 -15.50 0.31 15.48
CA ASP A 34 -16.36 -0.84 15.65
C ASP A 34 -16.76 -0.88 17.12
N LEU A 35 -18.00 -0.52 17.40
CA LEU A 35 -18.54 -0.46 18.76
C LEU A 35 -18.98 -1.83 19.28
N GLU A 36 -18.90 -2.87 18.46
CA GLU A 36 -19.13 -4.21 18.95
C GLU A 36 -17.94 -4.60 19.83
N GLU A 37 -18.21 -4.83 21.10
CA GLU A 37 -17.23 -5.19 22.13
C GLU A 37 -16.32 -4.05 22.61
N GLY A 38 -16.60 -2.80 22.22
CA GLY A 38 -15.83 -1.65 22.70
C GLY A 38 -14.40 -1.58 22.19
N GLN A 39 -14.10 -2.23 21.05
CA GLN A 39 -12.79 -2.17 20.42
C GLN A 39 -12.82 -1.29 19.19
N ILE A 40 -11.85 -0.38 19.11
CA ILE A 40 -11.56 0.36 17.88
C ILE A 40 -10.78 -0.60 16.99
N ILE A 41 -11.35 -0.99 15.85
CA ILE A 41 -10.73 -2.04 15.07
C ILE A 41 -9.99 -1.49 13.88
N CYS A 42 -10.64 -0.76 12.99
CA CYS A 42 -10.00 -0.28 11.77
C CYS A 42 -10.45 1.11 11.41
N GLY A 43 -9.53 1.88 10.85
CA GLY A 43 -9.85 3.15 10.24
C GLY A 43 -8.94 3.40 9.06
N SER A 44 -9.36 4.29 8.18
CA SER A 44 -8.54 4.68 7.05
C SER A 44 -8.48 6.19 6.94
N SER A 45 -7.39 6.68 6.35
CA SER A 45 -7.23 8.08 6.01
C SER A 45 -6.57 8.17 4.63
N ALA A 46 -7.11 9.04 3.78
CA ALA A 46 -6.65 9.16 2.41
C ALA A 46 -6.28 10.59 2.06
N ALA A 47 -5.16 10.76 1.39
CA ALA A 47 -4.78 12.01 0.74
C ALA A 47 -4.83 11.80 -0.77
N LYS A 48 -6.01 11.95 -1.34
CA LYS A 48 -6.27 11.61 -2.75
C LYS A 48 -5.41 12.41 -3.72
N GLN A 49 -5.17 13.69 -3.42
CA GLN A 49 -4.33 14.54 -4.26
C GLN A 49 -2.84 14.14 -4.23
N HIS A 50 -2.45 13.32 -3.27
CA HIS A 50 -1.08 12.81 -3.16
C HIS A 50 -0.94 11.34 -3.52
N GLY A 51 -2.04 10.67 -3.86
CA GLY A 51 -2.02 9.27 -4.26
C GLY A 51 -1.65 8.30 -3.13
N ILE A 52 -1.95 8.63 -1.90
CA ILE A 52 -1.61 7.82 -0.74
C ILE A 52 -2.82 7.62 0.18
N GLU A 53 -2.92 6.43 0.73
CA GLU A 53 -3.94 6.07 1.71
C GLU A 53 -3.30 5.20 2.78
N VAL A 54 -3.75 5.32 4.02
CA VAL A 54 -3.30 4.46 5.11
C VAL A 54 -4.48 3.78 5.76
N SER A 55 -4.27 2.55 6.20
CA SER A 55 -5.20 1.81 7.03
C SER A 55 -4.55 1.63 8.39
N CYS A 56 -5.30 1.98 9.45
CA CYS A 56 -4.83 1.93 10.82
C CYS A 56 -5.69 0.96 11.63
N GLN A 57 -5.07 0.35 12.64
CA GLN A 57 -5.77 -0.41 13.67
C GLN A 57 -5.34 0.15 15.01
N GLU A 58 -6.30 0.60 15.82
CA GLU A 58 -6.04 1.27 17.10
C GLU A 58 -5.05 2.45 16.96
N SER A 59 -5.22 3.24 15.91
CA SER A 59 -4.37 4.39 15.56
C SER A 59 -2.95 4.02 15.08
N ILE A 60 -2.64 2.74 14.98
CA ILE A 60 -1.35 2.25 14.48
C ILE A 60 -1.46 1.98 12.97
N ILE A 61 -0.48 2.51 12.24
CA ILE A 61 -0.42 2.33 10.77
C ILE A 61 -0.13 0.87 10.46
N LYS A 62 -1.06 0.19 9.80
CA LYS A 62 -0.92 -1.21 9.41
C LYS A 62 -0.64 -1.38 7.93
N THR A 63 -1.21 -0.53 7.10
CA THR A 63 -1.08 -0.65 5.65
C THR A 63 -0.95 0.73 5.03
N ILE A 64 -0.07 0.84 4.04
CA ILE A 64 0.10 2.06 3.24
C ILE A 64 -0.15 1.67 1.78
N PHE A 65 -1.06 2.39 1.11
CA PHE A 65 -1.38 2.21 -0.29
C PHE A 65 -0.83 3.39 -1.09
N LEU A 66 -0.06 3.09 -2.13
CA LEU A 66 0.47 4.08 -3.06
C LEU A 66 -0.14 3.83 -4.44
N TYR A 67 -0.87 4.80 -4.95
CA TYR A 67 -1.61 4.66 -6.21
C TYR A 67 -0.77 5.13 -7.39
N GLY A 68 -0.67 4.31 -8.42
CA GLY A 68 0.12 4.59 -9.60
C GLY A 68 -0.67 5.16 -10.77
N GLN A 69 -1.98 5.12 -10.67
CA GLN A 69 -2.88 5.66 -11.70
C GLN A 69 -4.14 6.22 -11.04
N SER A 70 -4.85 7.06 -11.79
CA SER A 70 -6.08 7.69 -11.28
C SER A 70 -7.17 6.63 -11.09
N ILE A 71 -7.31 6.15 -9.87
CA ILE A 71 -8.32 5.17 -9.46
C ILE A 71 -9.12 5.77 -8.31
N HIS A 72 -10.43 5.72 -8.39
CA HIS A 72 -11.33 6.16 -7.31
C HIS A 72 -11.06 7.61 -6.85
N GLY A 73 -10.63 8.48 -7.77
CA GLY A 73 -10.35 9.88 -7.46
C GLY A 73 -8.96 10.14 -6.90
N PHE A 74 -8.09 9.12 -6.85
CA PHE A 74 -6.70 9.31 -6.43
C PHE A 74 -5.85 9.79 -7.61
N GLU A 75 -4.97 10.77 -7.34
CA GLU A 75 -3.88 11.11 -8.23
C GLU A 75 -2.74 10.10 -8.06
N SER A 76 -1.81 10.07 -9.01
CA SER A 76 -0.62 9.21 -8.87
C SER A 76 0.29 9.71 -7.75
N TYR A 77 0.80 8.77 -6.95
CA TYR A 77 1.80 9.08 -5.93
C TYR A 77 3.11 9.50 -6.62
N LEU A 78 3.65 10.65 -6.24
CA LEU A 78 4.87 11.22 -6.84
C LEU A 78 6.13 10.94 -6.05
N GLY A 79 6.03 10.28 -4.91
CA GLY A 79 7.17 9.98 -4.08
C GLY A 79 8.01 8.80 -4.57
N ALA A 80 9.05 8.48 -3.84
CA ALA A 80 9.97 7.41 -4.19
C ALA A 80 9.34 6.03 -3.99
N LEU A 81 9.58 5.13 -4.94
CA LEU A 81 9.27 3.71 -4.85
C LEU A 81 10.56 2.94 -4.52
N PRO A 82 10.47 1.64 -4.13
CA PRO A 82 11.66 0.89 -3.76
C PRO A 82 12.66 0.80 -4.90
N SER A 83 13.94 0.93 -4.57
CA SER A 83 15.08 0.71 -5.47
C SER A 83 15.02 1.52 -6.76
N GLY A 84 14.45 2.72 -6.72
CA GLY A 84 14.37 3.60 -7.88
C GLY A 84 13.32 3.20 -8.91
N LEU A 85 12.44 2.28 -8.60
CA LEU A 85 11.34 1.90 -9.48
C LEU A 85 10.37 3.06 -9.69
N CYS A 86 9.67 3.05 -10.81
CA CYS A 86 8.58 3.98 -11.09
C CYS A 86 7.35 3.19 -11.51
N PHE A 87 6.17 3.81 -11.45
CA PHE A 87 4.91 3.13 -11.75
C PHE A 87 4.82 2.64 -13.20
N SER A 88 5.64 3.17 -14.11
CA SER A 88 5.69 2.68 -15.48
C SER A 88 6.44 1.34 -15.63
N ALA A 89 7.04 0.83 -14.56
CA ALA A 89 7.81 -0.42 -14.61
C ALA A 89 6.89 -1.62 -14.87
N ALA A 90 7.33 -2.49 -15.78
CA ALA A 90 6.68 -3.77 -16.04
C ALA A 90 7.10 -4.81 -14.99
N PRO A 91 6.37 -5.93 -14.87
CA PRO A 91 6.73 -6.99 -13.93
C PRO A 91 8.18 -7.48 -14.07
N ASP A 92 8.67 -7.62 -15.29
CA ASP A 92 10.05 -8.06 -15.53
C ASP A 92 11.07 -7.06 -14.95
N THR A 93 10.80 -5.78 -15.04
CA THR A 93 11.65 -4.75 -14.47
C THR A 93 11.66 -4.83 -12.94
N VAL A 94 10.48 -4.99 -12.32
CA VAL A 94 10.37 -5.14 -10.88
C VAL A 94 11.19 -6.36 -10.41
N ARG A 95 11.03 -7.48 -11.08
CA ARG A 95 11.73 -8.73 -10.74
C ARG A 95 13.23 -8.65 -10.99
N SER A 96 13.67 -7.90 -12.00
CA SER A 96 15.10 -7.72 -12.24
C SER A 96 15.77 -6.89 -11.13
N VAL A 97 15.04 -5.98 -10.53
CA VAL A 97 15.53 -5.09 -9.46
C VAL A 97 15.41 -5.74 -8.09
N LEU A 98 14.26 -6.37 -7.77
CA LEU A 98 13.97 -6.90 -6.44
C LEU A 98 14.17 -8.41 -6.33
N GLY A 99 14.40 -9.10 -7.43
CA GLY A 99 14.54 -10.54 -7.45
C GLY A 99 13.19 -11.25 -7.60
N LYS A 100 13.19 -12.57 -7.38
CA LYS A 100 12.01 -13.40 -7.47
C LYS A 100 11.02 -13.05 -6.36
N PRO A 101 9.75 -12.83 -6.65
CA PRO A 101 8.76 -12.56 -5.60
C PRO A 101 8.54 -13.78 -4.72
N THR A 102 8.14 -13.55 -3.48
CA THR A 102 7.78 -14.61 -2.55
C THR A 102 6.54 -15.34 -3.01
N LYS A 103 5.56 -14.58 -3.49
CA LYS A 103 4.34 -15.10 -4.13
C LYS A 103 3.96 -14.20 -5.29
N CYS A 104 3.25 -14.78 -6.24
CA CYS A 104 2.67 -14.05 -7.36
C CYS A 104 1.34 -14.68 -7.74
N GLY A 105 0.51 -13.94 -8.47
CA GLY A 105 -0.78 -14.43 -8.92
C GLY A 105 -1.11 -13.94 -10.32
N PRO A 106 -1.97 -14.70 -11.02
CA PRO A 106 -2.43 -14.33 -12.35
C PRO A 106 -3.44 -13.18 -12.30
N PRO A 107 -3.73 -12.56 -13.46
CA PRO A 107 -4.84 -11.61 -13.50
C PRO A 107 -6.15 -12.31 -13.13
N LEU A 108 -7.04 -11.57 -12.49
CA LEU A 108 -8.34 -12.06 -12.06
C LEU A 108 -9.43 -11.30 -12.80
N SER A 109 -10.43 -12.00 -13.31
CA SER A 109 -11.66 -11.39 -13.84
C SER A 109 -12.84 -12.03 -13.13
N ASP A 110 -13.60 -11.22 -12.42
CA ASP A 110 -14.73 -11.64 -11.60
C ASP A 110 -15.92 -10.72 -11.85
N SER A 111 -17.10 -11.29 -12.02
CA SER A 111 -18.31 -10.52 -12.32
C SER A 111 -18.80 -9.67 -11.15
N ILE A 112 -18.38 -10.00 -9.93
CA ILE A 112 -18.76 -9.26 -8.71
C ILE A 112 -17.63 -8.34 -8.25
N LEU A 113 -16.37 -8.86 -8.20
CA LEU A 113 -15.23 -8.12 -7.67
C LEU A 113 -14.52 -7.26 -8.73
N GLY A 114 -14.86 -7.43 -10.01
CA GLY A 114 -14.21 -6.73 -11.11
C GLY A 114 -12.99 -7.44 -11.65
N SER A 115 -12.22 -6.74 -12.46
CA SER A 115 -11.02 -7.28 -13.09
C SER A 115 -9.78 -6.67 -12.45
N TYR A 116 -8.78 -7.52 -12.17
CA TYR A 116 -7.50 -7.13 -11.59
C TYR A 116 -6.37 -7.68 -12.45
N GLY A 117 -5.28 -6.94 -12.52
CA GLY A 117 -4.08 -7.42 -13.20
C GLY A 117 -3.33 -8.46 -12.36
N PRO A 118 -2.22 -8.99 -12.89
CA PRO A 118 -1.35 -9.87 -12.12
C PRO A 118 -0.70 -9.11 -10.96
N TRP A 119 -0.13 -9.86 -10.02
CA TRP A 119 0.49 -9.25 -8.86
C TRP A 119 1.72 -10.03 -8.41
N ASP A 120 2.64 -9.33 -7.72
CA ASP A 120 3.81 -9.89 -7.06
C ASP A 120 3.84 -9.43 -5.60
N ARG A 121 4.21 -10.33 -4.70
CA ARG A 121 4.38 -10.01 -3.28
C ARG A 121 5.76 -10.43 -2.80
N TYR A 122 6.41 -9.54 -2.07
CA TYR A 122 7.70 -9.76 -1.43
C TYR A 122 7.51 -9.72 0.07
N ASP A 123 7.85 -10.82 0.75
CA ASP A 123 7.69 -10.93 2.20
C ASP A 123 9.05 -10.72 2.87
N PHE A 124 9.12 -9.73 3.74
CA PHE A 124 10.29 -9.44 4.56
C PHE A 124 9.99 -9.80 6.03
N THR A 125 10.97 -9.65 6.92
CA THR A 125 10.79 -10.04 8.32
C THR A 125 9.68 -9.25 9.01
N ASP A 126 9.64 -7.94 8.79
CA ASP A 126 8.74 -7.03 9.52
C ASP A 126 7.63 -6.45 8.69
N TYR A 127 7.62 -6.68 7.38
CA TYR A 127 6.62 -6.12 6.48
C TYR A 127 6.51 -6.92 5.19
N CYS A 128 5.43 -6.67 4.46
CA CYS A 128 5.22 -7.21 3.11
C CYS A 128 5.10 -6.06 2.12
N LEU A 129 5.56 -6.29 0.91
CA LEU A 129 5.50 -5.36 -0.19
C LEU A 129 4.74 -6.03 -1.34
N HIS A 130 3.64 -5.41 -1.78
CA HIS A 130 2.77 -5.97 -2.80
C HIS A 130 2.69 -5.02 -3.99
N PHE A 131 2.95 -5.55 -5.19
CA PHE A 131 2.79 -4.82 -6.45
C PHE A 131 1.57 -5.35 -7.18
N GLN A 132 0.56 -4.51 -7.33
CA GLN A 132 -0.59 -4.80 -8.19
C GLN A 132 -0.30 -4.17 -9.55
N TYR A 133 -0.21 -4.99 -10.58
CA TYR A 133 0.00 -4.49 -11.94
C TYR A 133 -1.33 -4.10 -12.58
N ALA A 134 -1.26 -3.27 -13.62
CA ALA A 134 -2.43 -2.90 -14.40
C ALA A 134 -3.04 -4.14 -15.07
N ILE A 135 -4.30 -4.05 -15.50
CA ILE A 135 -5.04 -5.16 -16.10
C ILE A 135 -4.29 -5.80 -17.26
N GLY A 136 -3.62 -4.99 -18.09
CA GLY A 136 -2.79 -5.49 -19.18
C GLY A 136 -1.45 -6.07 -18.75
N GLY A 137 -1.08 -5.93 -17.48
CA GLY A 137 0.20 -6.42 -16.96
C GLY A 137 1.41 -5.62 -17.39
N ASP A 138 1.23 -4.40 -17.89
CA ASP A 138 2.31 -3.61 -18.51
C ASP A 138 3.01 -2.66 -17.54
N ASN A 139 2.37 -2.32 -16.43
CA ASN A 139 2.91 -1.36 -15.47
C ASN A 139 2.32 -1.58 -14.09
N ILE A 140 2.92 -0.95 -13.09
CA ILE A 140 2.44 -1.00 -11.71
C ILE A 140 1.21 -0.09 -11.59
N ALA A 141 0.12 -0.62 -11.07
CA ALA A 141 -1.08 0.15 -10.77
C ALA A 141 -1.09 0.66 -9.32
N MET A 142 -0.60 -0.16 -8.39
CA MET A 142 -0.61 0.17 -6.97
C MET A 142 0.49 -0.58 -6.24
N VAL A 143 1.12 0.08 -5.27
CA VAL A 143 2.08 -0.53 -4.35
C VAL A 143 1.48 -0.50 -2.96
N THR A 144 1.50 -1.63 -2.28
CA THR A 144 0.97 -1.76 -0.91
C THR A 144 2.06 -2.23 0.04
N LEU A 145 2.19 -1.51 1.15
CA LEU A 145 3.07 -1.86 2.27
C LEU A 145 2.21 -2.35 3.42
N MET A 146 2.48 -3.53 3.94
CA MET A 146 1.74 -4.10 5.06
C MET A 146 2.68 -4.40 6.23
N HIS A 147 2.30 -3.97 7.43
CA HIS A 147 3.05 -4.23 8.64
C HIS A 147 2.97 -5.70 9.05
N GLY A 148 4.09 -6.29 9.45
CA GLY A 148 4.15 -7.63 9.99
C GLY A 148 4.50 -8.70 8.96
N HIS A 149 4.76 -9.91 9.45
CA HIS A 149 5.03 -11.06 8.60
C HIS A 149 3.70 -11.65 8.09
N PRO A 150 3.66 -12.19 6.84
CA PRO A 150 2.41 -12.74 6.28
C PRO A 150 1.70 -13.77 7.15
N ALA A 151 2.43 -14.56 7.91
CA ALA A 151 1.86 -15.55 8.81
C ALA A 151 1.02 -14.93 9.93
N SER A 152 1.23 -13.65 10.25
CA SER A 152 0.46 -12.92 11.27
C SER A 152 -0.58 -11.96 10.68
N ILE A 153 -0.64 -11.85 9.35
CA ILE A 153 -1.55 -10.96 8.65
C ILE A 153 -2.84 -11.67 8.21
N SER A 154 -2.78 -12.96 8.09
CA SER A 154 -3.90 -13.80 7.63
C SER A 154 -5.12 -13.78 8.54
#